data_3c17a11f9dc815970a1e7dbbe5bd36d0
#
_entry.id   3c17a11f9dc815970a1e7dbbe5bd36d0
#
_cell.length_a   1.000
_cell.length_b   1.000
_cell.length_c   1.000
_cell.angle_alpha   90.00
_cell.angle_beta   90.00
_cell.angle_gamma   90.00
#
_symmetry.space_group_name_H-M   'P 1'
#
loop_
_entity.id
_entity.type
_entity.pdbx_description
1 polymer ?
#
loop_
_entity_poly.entity_id
_entity_poly.type
_entity_poly.pdbx_seq_one_letter_code
_entity_poly.pdbx_strand_id
1 'polypeptide(L)'
;MGAIFVIMLIFGLDYLAMTTPNILFNINGQPQPVGDLTISLLDDRGLAYGHGLFESMVLTDATIPLLGRHLSRLIHDSQLMGISVGNDDIAHYLKIFLETLSAQAFTSGIVKIILTAGNGGRGYAMPAKIVPTLIYSYTPMPENVAHQRDQGVDIRLCRHLLGTGSTLAGVKHLNRLDQVMARSEWSHNRYQDGLMLTEAGDVIEATSANIFVKTNDGQWLTPVLDQSGVSGVMRGLLIEEVFPACDIRVSIKAINRDTLLDAQQILLCNSVRGILRVNSVYSNDDQLLMTLPLDRQSLMLSKTLIEMYPQYQ
;
A
#
# COMPACT_ATOMS: atom_id res chain seq x y z
N MET A 1 -0.30 33.68 6.82
CA MET A 1 -1.43 33.40 5.92
C MET A 1 -1.10 33.55 4.43
N GLY A 2 -0.03 34.23 4.03
CA GLY A 2 0.21 34.54 2.60
C GLY A 2 0.89 33.43 1.77
N ALA A 3 1.89 32.72 2.28
CA ALA A 3 2.72 31.86 1.41
C ALA A 3 2.09 30.53 1.04
N ILE A 4 1.35 29.88 1.94
CA ILE A 4 0.68 28.59 1.65
C ILE A 4 -0.53 28.81 0.73
N PHE A 5 -1.25 29.92 0.90
CA PHE A 5 -2.35 30.29 0.03
C PHE A 5 -1.89 30.62 -1.39
N VAL A 6 -0.73 31.24 -1.56
CA VAL A 6 -0.13 31.57 -2.87
C VAL A 6 0.35 30.30 -3.58
N ILE A 7 0.90 29.32 -2.88
CA ILE A 7 1.33 28.04 -3.50
C ILE A 7 0.10 27.21 -3.94
N MET A 8 -0.96 27.17 -3.16
CA MET A 8 -2.20 26.50 -3.58
C MET A 8 -2.91 27.20 -4.75
N LEU A 9 -2.85 28.55 -4.83
CA LEU A 9 -3.42 29.31 -5.96
C LEU A 9 -2.62 29.16 -7.26
N ILE A 10 -1.29 29.04 -7.20
CA ILE A 10 -0.45 28.87 -8.38
C ILE A 10 -0.56 27.45 -8.95
N PHE A 11 -0.68 26.43 -8.12
CA PHE A 11 -0.95 25.05 -8.56
C PHE A 11 -2.44 24.76 -8.80
N GLY A 12 -3.34 25.52 -8.21
CA GLY A 12 -4.78 25.31 -8.31
C GLY A 12 -5.40 25.73 -9.64
N LEU A 13 -4.87 26.71 -10.34
CA LEU A 13 -5.41 27.15 -11.62
C LEU A 13 -5.04 26.21 -12.77
N ASP A 14 -3.84 25.65 -12.79
CA ASP A 14 -3.43 24.67 -13.79
C ASP A 14 -3.93 23.24 -13.45
N TYR A 15 -4.11 22.92 -12.18
CA TYR A 15 -4.66 21.63 -11.74
C TYR A 15 -6.19 21.54 -11.96
N LEU A 16 -6.92 22.65 -11.90
CA LEU A 16 -8.35 22.72 -12.25
C LEU A 16 -8.59 22.67 -13.75
N ALA A 17 -7.59 23.04 -14.58
CA ALA A 17 -7.67 22.91 -16.03
C ALA A 17 -7.32 21.50 -16.54
N MET A 18 -6.64 20.67 -15.75
CA MET A 18 -6.36 19.27 -16.03
C MET A 18 -7.30 18.37 -15.26
N THR A 19 -8.58 18.47 -15.56
CA THR A 19 -9.59 17.44 -15.27
C THR A 19 -9.26 16.44 -14.19
N THR A 20 -9.87 16.54 -13.01
CA THR A 20 -10.67 15.41 -12.56
C THR A 20 -11.48 15.74 -11.34
N PRO A 21 -12.76 15.63 -11.42
CA PRO A 21 -13.70 15.86 -10.33
C PRO A 21 -13.89 14.64 -9.41
N ASN A 22 -12.95 13.69 -9.34
CA ASN A 22 -13.24 12.38 -8.76
C ASN A 22 -12.48 12.07 -7.46
N ILE A 23 -12.03 13.09 -6.72
CA ILE A 23 -11.54 12.89 -5.37
C ILE A 23 -12.62 13.36 -4.39
N LEU A 24 -13.25 12.44 -3.71
CA LEU A 24 -14.20 12.72 -2.65
C LEU A 24 -13.54 12.49 -1.30
N PHE A 25 -13.72 13.44 -0.39
CA PHE A 25 -13.22 13.34 0.96
C PHE A 25 -14.35 13.30 1.96
N ASN A 26 -14.14 12.53 3.02
CA ASN A 26 -14.97 12.55 4.20
C ASN A 26 -14.06 12.57 5.42
N ILE A 27 -14.33 13.47 6.37
CA ILE A 27 -13.57 13.59 7.61
C ILE A 27 -14.53 13.42 8.76
N ASN A 28 -14.32 12.38 9.57
CA ASN A 28 -15.17 12.03 10.70
C ASN A 28 -16.67 12.03 10.33
N GLY A 29 -17.01 11.41 9.18
CA GLY A 29 -18.38 11.30 8.68
C GLY A 29 -18.94 12.57 8.00
N GLN A 30 -18.19 13.65 7.90
CA GLN A 30 -18.61 14.87 7.21
C GLN A 30 -18.03 14.94 5.80
N PRO A 31 -18.86 14.93 4.73
CA PRO A 31 -18.40 15.15 3.37
C PRO A 31 -17.69 16.52 3.29
N GLN A 32 -16.52 16.54 2.64
CA GLN A 32 -15.77 17.76 2.41
C GLN A 32 -15.74 18.05 0.91
N PRO A 33 -16.17 19.22 0.44
CA PRO A 33 -15.95 19.64 -0.95
C PRO A 33 -14.45 19.86 -1.17
N VAL A 34 -13.98 19.52 -2.37
CA VAL A 34 -12.61 19.80 -2.79
C VAL A 34 -12.40 21.33 -2.75
N GLY A 35 -11.65 21.80 -1.76
CA GLY A 35 -11.39 23.25 -1.57
C GLY A 35 -11.76 23.82 -0.19
N ASP A 36 -12.60 23.14 0.60
CA ASP A 36 -13.03 23.60 1.92
C ASP A 36 -12.41 22.79 3.09
N LEU A 37 -11.17 22.36 2.93
CA LEU A 37 -10.42 21.66 3.98
C LEU A 37 -10.07 22.61 5.13
N THR A 38 -11.05 22.96 5.97
CA THR A 38 -10.85 23.67 7.24
C THR A 38 -10.47 22.71 8.37
N ILE A 39 -9.47 21.85 8.12
CA ILE A 39 -8.82 21.14 9.22
C ILE A 39 -7.76 22.09 9.77
N SER A 40 -7.69 22.23 11.08
CA SER A 40 -6.48 22.73 11.73
C SER A 40 -5.38 21.67 11.59
N LEU A 41 -4.91 21.47 10.33
CA LEU A 41 -3.87 20.49 10.00
C LEU A 41 -2.57 20.74 10.77
N LEU A 42 -2.37 21.97 11.24
CA LEU A 42 -1.16 22.35 11.97
C LEU A 42 -1.00 21.63 13.31
N ASP A 43 -2.10 21.22 13.93
CA ASP A 43 -2.12 20.55 15.22
C ASP A 43 -2.36 19.05 15.10
N ASP A 44 -2.62 18.52 13.88
CA ASP A 44 -2.80 17.09 13.64
C ASP A 44 -1.47 16.36 13.68
N ARG A 45 -1.36 15.38 14.58
CA ARG A 45 -0.14 14.59 14.80
C ARG A 45 0.23 13.71 13.60
N GLY A 46 -0.75 13.35 12.77
CA GLY A 46 -0.48 12.62 11.51
C GLY A 46 0.31 13.48 10.55
N LEU A 47 -0.04 14.77 10.38
CA LEU A 47 0.72 15.69 9.54
C LEU A 47 2.05 16.08 10.19
N ALA A 48 2.04 16.41 11.49
CA ALA A 48 3.22 16.94 12.17
C ALA A 48 4.33 15.89 12.40
N TYR A 49 3.96 14.62 12.62
CA TYR A 49 4.88 13.56 13.07
C TYR A 49 4.73 12.24 12.31
N GLY A 50 3.81 12.13 11.36
CA GLY A 50 3.44 10.84 10.76
C GLY A 50 2.76 9.87 11.75
N HIS A 51 2.19 10.40 12.86
CA HIS A 51 1.54 9.60 13.88
C HIS A 51 0.14 9.16 13.40
N GLY A 52 0.13 8.12 12.60
CA GLY A 52 -1.08 7.58 11.99
C GLY A 52 -0.80 6.43 11.05
N LEU A 53 -1.87 5.89 10.51
CA LEU A 53 -1.95 4.69 9.70
C LEU A 53 -2.73 4.97 8.43
N PHE A 54 -2.61 4.08 7.43
CA PHE A 54 -3.47 4.15 6.27
C PHE A 54 -3.77 2.78 5.68
N GLU A 55 -4.94 2.67 5.06
CA GLU A 55 -5.35 1.53 4.25
C GLU A 55 -5.65 1.98 2.83
N SER A 56 -5.40 1.10 1.84
CA SER A 56 -5.82 1.29 0.45
C SER A 56 -6.50 0.02 -0.01
N MET A 57 -7.75 0.12 -0.39
CA MET A 57 -8.66 -0.99 -0.63
C MET A 57 -9.30 -0.85 -2.00
N VAL A 58 -9.45 -1.96 -2.72
CA VAL A 58 -10.24 -1.97 -3.97
C VAL A 58 -11.72 -1.84 -3.63
N LEU A 59 -12.39 -0.94 -4.32
CA LEU A 59 -13.84 -0.86 -4.40
C LEU A 59 -14.28 -1.52 -5.71
N THR A 60 -15.18 -2.47 -5.64
CA THR A 60 -15.78 -3.14 -6.80
C THR A 60 -17.25 -3.37 -6.52
N ASP A 61 -18.11 -2.98 -7.47
CA ASP A 61 -19.57 -3.07 -7.35
C ASP A 61 -20.09 -2.52 -6.02
N ALA A 62 -19.58 -1.33 -5.65
CA ALA A 62 -19.86 -0.63 -4.40
C ALA A 62 -19.53 -1.42 -3.11
N THR A 63 -18.69 -2.47 -3.21
CA THR A 63 -18.21 -3.28 -2.08
C THR A 63 -16.68 -3.29 -1.98
N ILE A 64 -16.18 -3.61 -0.79
CA ILE A 64 -14.75 -3.77 -0.53
C ILE A 64 -14.49 -5.24 -0.13
N PRO A 65 -14.01 -6.11 -1.04
CA PRO A 65 -13.97 -7.55 -0.82
C PRO A 65 -13.11 -8.01 0.36
N LEU A 66 -11.98 -7.34 0.64
CA LEU A 66 -11.08 -7.70 1.74
C LEU A 66 -11.25 -6.80 2.97
N LEU A 67 -12.41 -6.15 3.13
CA LEU A 67 -12.66 -5.16 4.18
C LEU A 67 -12.31 -5.68 5.58
N GLY A 68 -12.74 -6.89 5.93
CA GLY A 68 -12.50 -7.46 7.26
C GLY A 68 -11.00 -7.56 7.58
N ARG A 69 -10.16 -7.99 6.62
CA ARG A 69 -8.70 -8.07 6.79
C ARG A 69 -8.06 -6.67 6.95
N HIS A 70 -8.53 -5.69 6.17
CA HIS A 70 -8.05 -4.30 6.26
C HIS A 70 -8.40 -3.66 7.61
N LEU A 71 -9.65 -3.80 8.07
CA LEU A 71 -10.07 -3.25 9.35
C LEU A 71 -9.36 -3.93 10.52
N SER A 72 -9.19 -5.26 10.47
CA SER A 72 -8.44 -5.99 11.51
C SER A 72 -7.00 -5.49 11.63
N ARG A 73 -6.30 -5.26 10.50
CA ARG A 73 -4.95 -4.70 10.52
C ARG A 73 -4.96 -3.25 11.04
N LEU A 74 -5.84 -2.40 10.54
CA LEU A 74 -5.92 -1.00 10.95
C LEU A 74 -6.12 -0.87 12.47
N ILE A 75 -7.00 -1.70 13.06
CA ILE A 75 -7.26 -1.71 14.50
C ILE A 75 -6.07 -2.25 15.27
N HIS A 76 -5.49 -3.38 14.83
CA HIS A 76 -4.30 -3.93 15.47
C HIS A 76 -3.15 -2.91 15.49
N ASP A 77 -2.85 -2.34 14.33
CA ASP A 77 -1.76 -1.37 14.17
C ASP A 77 -2.03 -0.08 14.95
N SER A 78 -3.30 0.36 15.06
CA SER A 78 -3.67 1.55 15.83
C SER A 78 -3.39 1.39 17.32
N GLN A 79 -3.63 0.19 17.86
CA GLN A 79 -3.31 -0.12 19.25
C GLN A 79 -1.80 -0.08 19.52
N LEU A 80 -0.99 -0.61 18.60
CA LEU A 80 0.48 -0.53 18.69
C LEU A 80 0.99 0.91 18.69
N MET A 81 0.29 1.82 17.99
CA MET A 81 0.63 3.25 17.95
C MET A 81 -0.05 4.08 19.05
N GLY A 82 -0.76 3.45 19.99
CA GLY A 82 -1.47 4.12 21.06
C GLY A 82 -2.67 4.94 20.59
N ILE A 83 -3.21 4.66 19.39
CA ILE A 83 -4.40 5.34 18.84
C ILE A 83 -5.62 4.47 19.16
N SER A 84 -6.43 4.91 20.12
CA SER A 84 -7.69 4.25 20.44
C SER A 84 -8.78 4.67 19.47
N VAL A 85 -9.27 3.74 18.66
CA VAL A 85 -10.40 3.92 17.74
C VAL A 85 -11.29 2.68 17.81
N GLY A 86 -12.61 2.90 17.84
CA GLY A 86 -13.59 1.81 17.81
C GLY A 86 -13.74 1.22 16.39
N ASN A 87 -13.91 -0.09 16.32
CA ASN A 87 -14.25 -0.74 15.05
C ASN A 87 -15.57 -0.19 14.50
N ASP A 88 -16.53 0.03 15.38
CA ASP A 88 -17.86 0.53 15.04
C ASP A 88 -17.80 1.96 14.48
N ASP A 89 -16.88 2.82 14.99
CA ASP A 89 -16.70 4.17 14.46
C ASP A 89 -16.15 4.13 13.03
N ILE A 90 -15.11 3.31 12.79
CA ILE A 90 -14.53 3.16 11.45
C ILE A 90 -15.57 2.61 10.47
N ALA A 91 -16.28 1.56 10.86
CA ALA A 91 -17.28 0.91 10.01
C ALA A 91 -18.47 1.83 9.73
N HIS A 92 -18.92 2.59 10.73
CA HIS A 92 -20.01 3.55 10.58
C HIS A 92 -19.67 4.66 9.56
N TYR A 93 -18.54 5.32 9.71
CA TYR A 93 -18.13 6.39 8.80
C TYR A 93 -17.75 5.87 7.41
N LEU A 94 -17.18 4.67 7.31
CA LEU A 94 -16.94 4.02 6.03
C LEU A 94 -18.26 3.74 5.29
N LYS A 95 -19.29 3.26 5.98
CA LYS A 95 -20.62 3.02 5.41
C LYS A 95 -21.18 4.32 4.82
N ILE A 96 -21.17 5.43 5.58
CA ILE A 96 -21.63 6.74 5.10
C ILE A 96 -20.86 7.16 3.85
N PHE A 97 -19.54 6.94 3.84
CA PHE A 97 -18.69 7.27 2.70
C PHE A 97 -19.05 6.43 1.46
N LEU A 98 -19.24 5.12 1.60
CA LEU A 98 -19.64 4.23 0.50
C LEU A 98 -21.03 4.56 -0.04
N GLU A 99 -21.99 4.93 0.81
CA GLU A 99 -23.31 5.41 0.40
C GLU A 99 -23.18 6.69 -0.42
N THR A 100 -22.31 7.61 -0.03
CA THR A 100 -22.02 8.85 -0.76
C THR A 100 -21.41 8.56 -2.14
N LEU A 101 -20.46 7.61 -2.23
CA LEU A 101 -19.89 7.17 -3.50
C LEU A 101 -20.95 6.56 -4.42
N SER A 102 -21.76 5.67 -3.89
CA SER A 102 -22.85 5.00 -4.64
C SER A 102 -23.87 6.00 -5.19
N ALA A 103 -24.26 7.00 -4.40
CA ALA A 103 -25.18 8.06 -4.84
C ALA A 103 -24.63 8.90 -6.00
N GLN A 104 -23.31 8.91 -6.19
CA GLN A 104 -22.61 9.59 -7.29
C GLN A 104 -22.17 8.61 -8.40
N ALA A 105 -22.64 7.37 -8.37
CA ALA A 105 -22.32 6.30 -9.32
C ALA A 105 -20.82 5.89 -9.34
N PHE A 106 -20.06 6.15 -8.26
CA PHE A 106 -18.71 5.64 -8.07
C PHE A 106 -18.75 4.27 -7.43
N THR A 107 -18.80 3.22 -8.22
CA THR A 107 -18.93 1.84 -7.78
C THR A 107 -17.63 1.03 -7.83
N SER A 108 -16.62 1.54 -8.54
CA SER A 108 -15.33 0.87 -8.70
C SER A 108 -14.17 1.85 -8.63
N GLY A 109 -13.06 1.46 -7.98
CA GLY A 109 -11.89 2.31 -7.79
C GLY A 109 -11.08 1.92 -6.56
N ILE A 110 -10.49 2.90 -5.91
CA ILE A 110 -9.69 2.73 -4.70
C ILE A 110 -10.26 3.61 -3.59
N VAL A 111 -10.60 2.98 -2.48
CA VAL A 111 -10.94 3.67 -1.22
C VAL A 111 -9.70 3.65 -0.32
N LYS A 112 -9.33 4.82 0.17
CA LYS A 112 -8.24 4.97 1.12
C LYS A 112 -8.80 5.48 2.45
N ILE A 113 -8.37 4.87 3.55
CA ILE A 113 -8.59 5.35 4.92
C ILE A 113 -7.25 5.87 5.44
N ILE A 114 -7.25 7.06 6.02
CA ILE A 114 -6.15 7.56 6.83
C ILE A 114 -6.70 7.75 8.25
N LEU A 115 -6.02 7.16 9.21
CA LEU A 115 -6.28 7.30 10.64
C LEU A 115 -5.09 8.00 11.28
N THR A 116 -5.32 9.17 11.90
CA THR A 116 -4.27 9.85 12.66
C THR A 116 -4.61 9.86 14.16
N ALA A 117 -3.62 10.16 14.99
CA ALA A 117 -3.84 10.41 16.40
C ALA A 117 -4.60 11.72 16.67
N GLY A 118 -4.98 12.43 15.60
CA GLY A 118 -5.72 13.69 15.69
C GLY A 118 -4.91 14.84 16.28
N ASN A 119 -5.62 15.85 16.74
CA ASN A 119 -5.01 17.03 17.31
C ASN A 119 -4.47 16.73 18.71
N GLY A 120 -3.27 17.19 19.01
CA GLY A 120 -2.73 17.00 20.34
C GLY A 120 -1.36 17.58 20.54
N GLY A 121 -1.26 18.43 21.53
CA GLY A 121 -0.07 18.90 22.24
C GLY A 121 1.14 19.28 21.39
N ARG A 122 2.05 20.02 21.98
CA ARG A 122 3.35 20.32 21.39
C ARG A 122 4.35 19.21 21.72
N GLY A 123 5.20 18.86 20.74
CA GLY A 123 6.25 17.86 20.90
C GLY A 123 5.73 16.42 20.81
N TYR A 124 6.58 15.47 21.18
CA TYR A 124 6.34 14.04 20.95
C TYR A 124 5.52 13.35 22.04
N ALA A 125 5.36 13.98 23.21
CA ALA A 125 4.57 13.42 24.29
C ALA A 125 3.13 13.12 23.83
N MET A 126 2.63 11.96 24.23
CA MET A 126 1.24 11.61 23.95
C MET A 126 0.29 12.49 24.74
N PRO A 127 -0.77 13.05 24.12
CA PRO A 127 -1.78 13.77 24.87
C PRO A 127 -2.53 12.83 25.82
N ALA A 128 -3.00 13.33 26.95
CA ALA A 128 -3.75 12.54 27.93
C ALA A 128 -5.06 11.96 27.35
N LYS A 129 -5.62 12.61 26.33
CA LYS A 129 -6.77 12.15 25.60
C LYS A 129 -6.49 12.27 24.10
N ILE A 130 -6.56 11.17 23.40
CA ILE A 130 -6.49 11.10 21.93
C ILE A 130 -7.93 11.17 21.39
N VAL A 131 -8.14 12.04 20.40
CA VAL A 131 -9.35 12.09 19.58
C VAL A 131 -8.92 11.87 18.14
N PRO A 132 -9.01 10.64 17.63
CA PRO A 132 -8.50 10.31 16.31
C PRO A 132 -9.19 11.09 15.19
N THR A 133 -8.47 11.34 14.10
CA THR A 133 -9.06 11.84 12.85
C THR A 133 -9.10 10.69 11.84
N LEU A 134 -10.28 10.45 11.27
CA LEU A 134 -10.51 9.50 10.18
C LEU A 134 -10.78 10.27 8.89
N ILE A 135 -9.97 10.01 7.87
CA ILE A 135 -10.12 10.60 6.54
C ILE A 135 -10.37 9.47 5.55
N TYR A 136 -11.44 9.58 4.79
CA TYR A 136 -11.79 8.66 3.71
C TYR A 136 -11.65 9.39 2.39
N SER A 137 -11.02 8.74 1.43
CA SER A 137 -10.90 9.28 0.07
C SER A 137 -11.12 8.20 -0.98
N TYR A 138 -11.57 8.62 -2.14
CA TYR A 138 -11.76 7.78 -3.31
C TYR A 138 -10.91 8.29 -4.46
N THR A 139 -10.32 7.36 -5.22
CA THR A 139 -9.67 7.63 -6.49
C THR A 139 -10.05 6.54 -7.50
N PRO A 140 -10.16 6.86 -8.81
CA PRO A 140 -10.32 5.85 -9.84
C PRO A 140 -9.17 4.83 -9.83
N MET A 141 -9.44 3.61 -10.32
CA MET A 141 -8.39 2.63 -10.55
C MET A 141 -7.42 3.15 -11.62
N PRO A 142 -6.09 3.07 -11.41
CA PRO A 142 -5.12 3.43 -12.46
C PRO A 142 -5.29 2.53 -13.69
N GLU A 143 -5.28 3.14 -14.87
CA GLU A 143 -5.54 2.46 -16.16
C GLU A 143 -4.58 1.32 -16.47
N ASN A 144 -3.35 1.38 -15.95
CA ASN A 144 -2.31 0.39 -16.24
C ASN A 144 -2.35 -0.86 -15.35
N VAL A 145 -3.25 -0.94 -14.35
CA VAL A 145 -3.29 -2.07 -13.39
C VAL A 145 -3.62 -3.38 -14.11
N ALA A 146 -4.65 -3.41 -14.96
CA ALA A 146 -5.02 -4.60 -15.71
C ALA A 146 -3.89 -5.06 -16.64
N HIS A 147 -3.24 -4.13 -17.34
CA HIS A 147 -2.08 -4.42 -18.18
C HIS A 147 -0.92 -5.02 -17.38
N GLN A 148 -0.61 -4.47 -16.19
CA GLN A 148 0.46 -4.99 -15.32
C GLN A 148 0.15 -6.40 -14.80
N ARG A 149 -1.10 -6.71 -14.51
CA ARG A 149 -1.52 -8.07 -14.12
C ARG A 149 -1.32 -9.08 -15.24
N ASP A 150 -1.70 -8.71 -16.45
CA ASP A 150 -1.62 -9.59 -17.63
C ASP A 150 -0.17 -9.76 -18.11
N GLN A 151 0.54 -8.66 -18.35
CA GLN A 151 1.87 -8.66 -18.96
C GLN A 151 3.00 -8.86 -17.96
N GLY A 152 2.76 -8.67 -16.65
CA GLY A 152 3.79 -8.62 -15.64
C GLY A 152 4.49 -7.26 -15.59
N VAL A 153 5.54 -7.17 -14.79
CA VAL A 153 6.25 -5.92 -14.49
C VAL A 153 7.76 -6.11 -14.52
N ASP A 154 8.48 -5.07 -14.90
CA ASP A 154 9.91 -4.96 -14.70
C ASP A 154 10.17 -4.18 -13.41
N ILE A 155 11.19 -4.61 -12.66
CA ILE A 155 11.57 -4.01 -11.40
C ILE A 155 13.06 -3.73 -11.33
N ARG A 156 13.46 -2.88 -10.39
CA ARG A 156 14.87 -2.61 -10.12
C ARG A 156 15.22 -2.80 -8.65
N LEU A 157 16.48 -2.96 -8.33
CA LEU A 157 16.98 -2.83 -6.96
C LEU A 157 17.12 -1.34 -6.62
N CYS A 158 16.62 -0.93 -5.47
CA CYS A 158 16.77 0.43 -4.98
C CYS A 158 18.16 0.62 -4.34
N ARG A 159 18.69 1.84 -4.40
CA ARG A 159 19.89 2.25 -3.64
C ARG A 159 19.52 2.58 -2.21
N HIS A 160 18.34 3.17 -2.02
CA HIS A 160 17.82 3.50 -0.70
C HIS A 160 17.55 2.22 0.09
N LEU A 161 18.12 2.13 1.28
CA LEU A 161 17.99 0.97 2.16
C LEU A 161 16.93 1.20 3.23
N LEU A 162 16.26 0.14 3.63
CA LEU A 162 15.31 0.15 4.75
C LEU A 162 16.07 0.07 6.08
N GLY A 163 15.70 0.94 7.01
CA GLY A 163 16.11 0.79 8.40
C GLY A 163 15.53 -0.48 9.03
N THR A 164 16.27 -1.06 9.97
CA THR A 164 15.88 -2.29 10.70
C THR A 164 15.75 -2.03 12.19
N GLY A 165 15.13 -2.98 12.91
CA GLY A 165 15.01 -2.92 14.37
C GLY A 165 13.90 -1.97 14.87
N SER A 166 13.03 -1.50 13.99
CA SER A 166 11.90 -0.67 14.38
C SER A 166 10.82 -1.49 15.10
N THR A 167 10.32 -0.97 16.22
CA THR A 167 9.12 -1.53 16.89
C THR A 167 7.85 -1.37 16.04
N LEU A 168 7.92 -0.61 14.95
CA LEU A 168 6.85 -0.43 13.97
C LEU A 168 7.04 -1.34 12.72
N ALA A 169 7.94 -2.31 12.76
CA ALA A 169 8.08 -3.29 11.70
C ALA A 169 6.74 -4.04 11.49
N GLY A 170 6.37 -4.22 10.23
CA GLY A 170 5.07 -4.80 9.85
C GLY A 170 3.90 -3.80 9.82
N VAL A 171 3.99 -2.67 10.53
CA VAL A 171 2.92 -1.67 10.65
C VAL A 171 2.79 -0.81 9.39
N LYS A 172 1.55 -0.60 8.93
CA LYS A 172 1.27 0.29 7.77
C LYS A 172 1.06 1.74 8.21
N HIS A 173 2.10 2.34 8.82
CA HIS A 173 2.09 3.72 9.32
C HIS A 173 2.30 4.77 8.22
N LEU A 174 2.06 6.06 8.53
CA LEU A 174 2.18 7.18 7.58
C LEU A 174 3.63 7.57 7.24
N ASN A 175 4.63 7.14 8.03
CA ASN A 175 6.03 7.43 7.77
C ASN A 175 6.55 6.58 6.60
N ARG A 176 6.26 7.00 5.37
CA ARG A 176 6.63 6.30 4.12
C ARG A 176 7.75 7.02 3.37
N LEU A 177 8.57 7.78 4.07
CA LEU A 177 9.64 8.53 3.43
C LEU A 177 10.68 7.61 2.77
N ASP A 178 10.98 6.45 3.37
CA ASP A 178 11.87 5.45 2.75
C ASP A 178 11.34 5.01 1.37
N GLN A 179 10.03 4.71 1.27
CA GLN A 179 9.41 4.31 0.00
C GLN A 179 9.38 5.47 -1.01
N VAL A 180 9.20 6.71 -0.54
CA VAL A 180 9.25 7.91 -1.39
C VAL A 180 10.67 8.13 -1.93
N MET A 181 11.69 8.04 -1.08
CA MET A 181 13.09 8.19 -1.48
C MET A 181 13.50 7.10 -2.47
N ALA A 182 13.19 5.85 -2.16
CA ALA A 182 13.46 4.74 -3.08
C ALA A 182 12.74 4.93 -4.42
N ARG A 183 11.44 5.30 -4.41
CA ARG A 183 10.66 5.51 -5.64
C ARG A 183 11.16 6.70 -6.46
N SER A 184 11.77 7.71 -5.85
CA SER A 184 12.33 8.88 -6.52
C SER A 184 13.61 8.60 -7.35
N GLU A 185 14.18 7.40 -7.22
CA GLU A 185 15.41 7.03 -7.95
C GLU A 185 15.21 6.90 -9.46
N TRP A 186 13.99 6.82 -9.95
CA TRP A 186 13.68 6.78 -11.38
C TRP A 186 12.40 7.54 -11.71
N SER A 187 12.36 8.16 -12.90
CA SER A 187 11.23 8.95 -13.40
C SER A 187 10.58 8.36 -14.65
N HIS A 188 11.25 7.42 -15.34
CA HIS A 188 10.73 6.77 -16.54
C HIS A 188 9.86 5.56 -16.22
N ASN A 189 9.06 5.11 -17.20
CA ASN A 189 8.09 4.01 -17.04
C ASN A 189 8.68 2.60 -17.26
N ARG A 190 10.02 2.47 -17.35
CA ARG A 190 10.67 1.17 -17.58
C ARG A 190 10.43 0.23 -16.42
N TYR A 191 10.52 0.73 -15.18
CA TYR A 191 10.29 -0.04 -13.96
C TYR A 191 8.99 0.37 -13.31
N GLN A 192 8.15 -0.61 -12.98
CA GLN A 192 6.87 -0.39 -12.33
C GLN A 192 6.99 -0.35 -10.81
N ASP A 193 8.06 -0.96 -10.26
CA ASP A 193 8.35 -0.92 -8.82
C ASP A 193 9.86 -1.10 -8.57
N GLY A 194 10.33 -0.90 -7.34
CA GLY A 194 11.71 -1.09 -6.92
C GLY A 194 11.81 -1.92 -5.66
N LEU A 195 12.69 -2.92 -5.65
CA LEU A 195 12.96 -3.73 -4.47
C LEU A 195 13.83 -2.99 -3.48
N MET A 196 13.42 -3.00 -2.23
CA MET A 196 14.10 -2.39 -1.11
C MET A 196 14.75 -3.47 -0.24
N LEU A 197 16.01 -3.24 0.08
CA LEU A 197 16.83 -4.13 0.88
C LEU A 197 17.21 -3.44 2.19
N THR A 198 17.59 -4.23 3.18
CA THR A 198 18.24 -3.73 4.39
C THR A 198 19.73 -3.48 4.15
N GLU A 199 20.40 -2.83 5.11
CA GLU A 199 21.87 -2.67 5.10
C GLU A 199 22.59 -4.03 5.11
N ALA A 200 22.01 -5.06 5.71
CA ALA A 200 22.52 -6.43 5.70
C ALA A 200 22.38 -7.13 4.34
N GLY A 201 21.66 -6.54 3.38
CA GLY A 201 21.42 -7.10 2.06
C GLY A 201 20.19 -8.01 1.98
N ASP A 202 19.37 -8.08 3.01
CA ASP A 202 18.12 -8.83 2.99
C ASP A 202 17.05 -8.07 2.19
N VAL A 203 16.39 -8.78 1.29
CA VAL A 203 15.25 -8.27 0.49
C VAL A 203 14.01 -8.26 1.37
N ILE A 204 13.33 -7.13 1.48
CA ILE A 204 12.17 -6.97 2.35
C ILE A 204 10.86 -6.83 1.56
N GLU A 205 10.76 -5.83 0.72
CA GLU A 205 9.55 -5.54 -0.03
C GLU A 205 9.87 -4.66 -1.25
N ALA A 206 8.92 -4.44 -2.13
CA ALA A 206 9.00 -3.36 -3.11
C ALA A 206 8.44 -2.05 -2.53
N THR A 207 8.64 -0.92 -3.21
CA THR A 207 8.19 0.39 -2.70
C THR A 207 6.69 0.44 -2.39
N SER A 208 5.90 -0.43 -3.03
CA SER A 208 4.44 -0.47 -2.85
C SER A 208 3.83 -1.89 -2.75
N ALA A 209 4.65 -2.94 -2.65
CA ALA A 209 4.18 -4.33 -2.68
C ALA A 209 5.08 -5.25 -1.85
N ASN A 210 4.49 -6.31 -1.27
CA ASN A 210 5.27 -7.41 -0.72
C ASN A 210 5.79 -8.32 -1.85
N ILE A 211 6.75 -9.20 -1.52
CA ILE A 211 7.43 -10.07 -2.46
C ILE A 211 7.29 -11.54 -2.08
N PHE A 212 7.16 -12.39 -3.08
CA PHE A 212 7.37 -13.83 -3.00
C PHE A 212 8.42 -14.24 -4.04
N VAL A 213 9.30 -15.16 -3.66
CA VAL A 213 10.40 -15.64 -4.49
C VAL A 213 10.33 -17.16 -4.57
N LYS A 214 10.38 -17.71 -5.77
CA LYS A 214 10.52 -19.15 -6.01
C LYS A 214 12.00 -19.45 -6.24
N THR A 215 12.58 -20.24 -5.39
CA THR A 215 13.99 -20.65 -5.46
C THR A 215 14.23 -21.72 -6.54
N ASN A 216 15.47 -22.00 -6.89
CA ASN A 216 15.83 -23.00 -7.89
C ASN A 216 15.43 -24.42 -7.52
N ASP A 217 15.33 -24.73 -6.21
CA ASP A 217 14.81 -26.01 -5.72
C ASP A 217 13.26 -26.05 -5.66
N GLY A 218 12.59 -25.00 -6.16
CA GLY A 218 11.14 -24.92 -6.30
C GLY A 218 10.38 -24.50 -5.05
N GLN A 219 11.07 -24.09 -3.98
CA GLN A 219 10.43 -23.57 -2.75
C GLN A 219 9.95 -22.13 -2.95
N TRP A 220 8.77 -21.81 -2.44
CA TRP A 220 8.29 -20.44 -2.35
C TRP A 220 8.64 -19.81 -1.01
N LEU A 221 9.28 -18.66 -1.06
CA LEU A 221 9.70 -17.87 0.09
C LEU A 221 9.03 -16.50 0.08
N THR A 222 8.81 -15.94 1.27
CA THR A 222 8.48 -14.52 1.48
C THR A 222 9.25 -14.03 2.71
N PRO A 223 9.74 -12.77 2.72
CA PRO A 223 10.57 -12.28 3.81
C PRO A 223 9.87 -12.29 5.17
N VAL A 224 10.67 -12.46 6.23
CA VAL A 224 10.27 -12.11 7.59
C VAL A 224 10.14 -10.60 7.70
N LEU A 225 9.09 -10.11 8.35
CA LEU A 225 8.77 -8.67 8.46
C LEU A 225 8.77 -8.19 9.92
N ASP A 226 9.63 -8.78 10.73
CA ASP A 226 9.78 -8.48 12.18
C ASP A 226 10.77 -7.34 12.47
N GLN A 227 11.57 -6.93 11.46
CA GLN A 227 12.57 -5.88 11.59
C GLN A 227 12.27 -4.67 10.69
N SER A 228 11.56 -4.85 9.59
CA SER A 228 11.16 -3.81 8.65
C SER A 228 10.06 -4.31 7.69
N GLY A 229 9.54 -3.41 6.85
CA GLY A 229 8.50 -3.71 5.87
C GLY A 229 7.08 -3.62 6.42
N VAL A 230 6.10 -4.02 5.61
CA VAL A 230 4.67 -3.98 5.93
C VAL A 230 4.04 -5.36 5.85
N SER A 231 3.32 -5.78 6.89
CA SER A 231 2.51 -7.01 6.90
C SER A 231 1.27 -6.83 6.01
N GLY A 232 1.44 -7.05 4.69
CA GLY A 232 0.43 -6.79 3.68
C GLY A 232 -0.81 -7.69 3.80
N VAL A 233 -2.01 -7.11 3.65
CA VAL A 233 -3.28 -7.87 3.62
C VAL A 233 -3.27 -8.87 2.47
N MET A 234 -2.85 -8.49 1.27
CA MET A 234 -2.74 -9.41 0.14
C MET A 234 -1.69 -10.50 0.41
N ARG A 235 -0.54 -10.15 1.02
CA ARG A 235 0.47 -11.15 1.39
C ARG A 235 -0.11 -12.20 2.35
N GLY A 236 -0.85 -11.76 3.38
CA GLY A 236 -1.53 -12.67 4.32
C GLY A 236 -2.54 -13.57 3.60
N LEU A 237 -3.39 -13.00 2.75
CA LEU A 237 -4.35 -13.74 1.94
C LEU A 237 -3.68 -14.82 1.08
N LEU A 238 -2.59 -14.46 0.39
CA LEU A 238 -1.88 -15.42 -0.45
C LEU A 238 -1.32 -16.59 0.36
N ILE A 239 -0.70 -16.32 1.51
CA ILE A 239 -0.13 -17.35 2.39
C ILE A 239 -1.21 -18.27 2.96
N GLU A 240 -2.34 -17.71 3.38
CA GLU A 240 -3.38 -18.41 4.13
C GLU A 240 -4.38 -19.13 3.21
N GLU A 241 -4.63 -18.63 2.00
CA GLU A 241 -5.71 -19.11 1.14
C GLU A 241 -5.23 -19.54 -0.25
N VAL A 242 -4.54 -18.65 -1.00
CA VAL A 242 -4.28 -18.87 -2.43
C VAL A 242 -3.20 -19.92 -2.68
N PHE A 243 -2.06 -19.83 -1.98
CA PHE A 243 -1.00 -20.84 -2.11
C PHE A 243 -1.48 -22.23 -1.66
N PRO A 244 -2.17 -22.37 -0.49
CA PRO A 244 -2.74 -23.65 -0.09
C PRO A 244 -3.77 -24.22 -1.08
N ALA A 245 -4.62 -23.37 -1.68
CA ALA A 245 -5.58 -23.81 -2.71
C ALA A 245 -4.91 -24.36 -3.97
N CYS A 246 -3.64 -24.04 -4.18
CA CYS A 246 -2.80 -24.58 -5.26
C CYS A 246 -1.90 -25.74 -4.83
N ASP A 247 -2.06 -26.28 -3.61
CA ASP A 247 -1.16 -27.29 -3.01
C ASP A 247 0.30 -26.83 -2.92
N ILE A 248 0.54 -25.51 -2.81
CA ILE A 248 1.87 -24.93 -2.68
C ILE A 248 2.09 -24.42 -1.27
N ARG A 249 3.26 -24.73 -0.71
CA ARG A 249 3.69 -24.22 0.60
C ARG A 249 4.61 -23.01 0.43
N VAL A 250 4.40 -22.00 1.26
CA VAL A 250 5.25 -20.82 1.36
C VAL A 250 5.98 -20.86 2.69
N SER A 251 7.30 -20.62 2.67
CA SER A 251 8.10 -20.45 3.88
C SER A 251 8.39 -18.97 4.13
N ILE A 252 8.17 -18.52 5.36
CA ILE A 252 8.53 -17.16 5.80
C ILE A 252 9.97 -17.22 6.30
N LYS A 253 10.92 -16.71 5.49
CA LYS A 253 12.37 -16.76 5.79
C LYS A 253 13.05 -15.52 5.22
N ALA A 254 14.22 -15.18 5.75
CA ALA A 254 15.09 -14.17 5.16
C ALA A 254 15.44 -14.53 3.71
N ILE A 255 15.42 -13.56 2.83
CA ILE A 255 15.79 -13.66 1.42
C ILE A 255 16.93 -12.69 1.21
N ASN A 256 18.13 -13.20 1.02
CA ASN A 256 19.28 -12.36 0.68
C ASN A 256 19.35 -12.09 -0.83
N ARG A 257 20.24 -11.21 -1.22
CA ARG A 257 20.44 -10.82 -2.62
C ARG A 257 20.78 -12.02 -3.51
N ASP A 258 21.59 -12.96 -3.04
CA ASP A 258 22.00 -14.11 -3.85
C ASP A 258 20.80 -15.04 -4.11
N THR A 259 20.00 -15.32 -3.09
CA THR A 259 18.72 -16.06 -3.24
C THR A 259 17.77 -15.37 -4.22
N LEU A 260 17.70 -14.03 -4.20
CA LEU A 260 16.89 -13.28 -5.15
C LEU A 260 17.40 -13.45 -6.59
N LEU A 261 18.72 -13.32 -6.80
CA LEU A 261 19.34 -13.39 -8.14
C LEU A 261 19.38 -14.82 -8.72
N ASP A 262 19.20 -15.83 -7.87
CA ASP A 262 19.08 -17.25 -8.24
C ASP A 262 17.61 -17.72 -8.33
N ALA A 263 16.67 -16.78 -8.30
CA ALA A 263 15.25 -17.12 -8.30
C ALA A 263 14.74 -17.61 -9.66
N GLN A 264 13.88 -18.63 -9.67
CA GLN A 264 13.12 -19.05 -10.84
C GLN A 264 11.96 -18.11 -11.15
N GLN A 265 11.32 -17.56 -10.10
CA GLN A 265 10.18 -16.66 -10.20
C GLN A 265 10.17 -15.65 -9.06
N ILE A 266 9.63 -14.48 -9.37
CA ILE A 266 9.37 -13.41 -8.39
C ILE A 266 7.95 -12.91 -8.63
N LEU A 267 7.17 -12.81 -7.55
CA LEU A 267 5.85 -12.19 -7.54
C LEU A 267 5.84 -11.00 -6.59
N LEU A 268 5.26 -9.91 -7.02
CA LEU A 268 4.87 -8.81 -6.15
C LEU A 268 3.37 -8.89 -5.84
N CYS A 269 2.96 -8.41 -4.67
CA CYS A 269 1.54 -8.35 -4.36
C CYS A 269 1.16 -7.17 -3.47
N ASN A 270 0.00 -6.59 -3.73
CA ASN A 270 -0.68 -5.68 -2.83
C ASN A 270 -2.21 -5.71 -3.04
N SER A 271 -2.96 -5.10 -2.12
CA SER A 271 -4.44 -5.16 -2.15
C SER A 271 -5.09 -4.37 -3.29
N VAL A 272 -4.35 -3.57 -4.04
CA VAL A 272 -4.88 -2.82 -5.20
C VAL A 272 -4.59 -3.57 -6.49
N ARG A 273 -3.34 -4.02 -6.68
CA ARG A 273 -2.87 -4.64 -7.92
C ARG A 273 -3.01 -6.17 -7.94
N GLY A 274 -3.34 -6.82 -6.81
CA GLY A 274 -3.35 -8.28 -6.72
C GLY A 274 -1.94 -8.87 -6.81
N ILE A 275 -1.77 -9.90 -7.62
CA ILE A 275 -0.48 -10.53 -7.94
C ILE A 275 0.07 -9.91 -9.22
N LEU A 276 1.34 -9.51 -9.19
CA LEU A 276 2.11 -9.06 -10.34
C LEU A 276 3.31 -9.98 -10.53
N ARG A 277 3.44 -10.60 -11.71
CA ARG A 277 4.61 -11.38 -12.09
C ARG A 277 5.75 -10.43 -12.45
N VAL A 278 6.95 -10.74 -12.00
CA VAL A 278 8.15 -10.00 -12.40
C VAL A 278 8.73 -10.64 -13.64
N ASN A 279 8.98 -9.84 -14.68
CA ASN A 279 9.59 -10.28 -15.93
C ASN A 279 11.12 -10.12 -15.91
N SER A 280 11.59 -8.97 -15.40
CA SER A 280 13.01 -8.67 -15.34
C SER A 280 13.37 -7.90 -14.08
N VAL A 281 14.58 -8.15 -13.58
CA VAL A 281 15.19 -7.41 -12.46
C VAL A 281 16.41 -6.66 -12.97
N TYR A 282 16.48 -5.39 -12.63
CA TYR A 282 17.57 -4.51 -12.99
C TYR A 282 18.34 -4.06 -11.73
N SER A 283 19.63 -3.76 -11.90
CA SER A 283 20.43 -3.15 -10.85
C SER A 283 20.02 -1.70 -10.59
N ASN A 284 20.54 -1.14 -9.52
CA ASN A 284 20.42 0.29 -9.24
C ASN A 284 21.17 1.20 -10.24
N ASP A 285 21.97 0.64 -11.14
CA ASP A 285 22.67 1.32 -12.26
C ASP A 285 22.04 0.95 -13.62
N ASP A 286 20.77 0.49 -13.63
CA ASP A 286 19.97 0.17 -14.81
C ASP A 286 20.50 -0.99 -15.68
N GLN A 287 21.37 -1.83 -15.14
CA GLN A 287 21.85 -3.04 -15.82
C GLN A 287 20.87 -4.19 -15.61
N LEU A 288 20.56 -4.93 -16.66
CA LEU A 288 19.75 -6.15 -16.55
C LEU A 288 20.52 -7.20 -15.73
N LEU A 289 19.95 -7.62 -14.62
CA LEU A 289 20.51 -8.67 -13.76
C LEU A 289 19.97 -10.04 -14.11
N MET A 290 18.66 -10.14 -14.34
CA MET A 290 17.99 -11.39 -14.69
C MET A 290 16.69 -11.16 -15.44
N THR A 291 16.29 -12.14 -16.23
CA THR A 291 14.97 -12.25 -16.87
C THR A 291 14.32 -13.53 -16.40
N LEU A 292 13.07 -13.42 -16.01
CA LEU A 292 12.27 -14.53 -15.47
C LEU A 292 11.30 -15.04 -16.53
N PRO A 293 11.30 -16.35 -16.85
CA PRO A 293 10.37 -16.92 -17.81
C PRO A 293 8.95 -16.97 -17.23
N LEU A 294 7.97 -17.09 -18.10
CA LEU A 294 6.60 -17.34 -17.67
C LEU A 294 6.51 -18.72 -16.99
N ASP A 295 6.08 -18.75 -15.74
CA ASP A 295 5.98 -19.97 -14.93
C ASP A 295 4.53 -20.41 -14.74
N ARG A 296 4.30 -21.74 -14.85
CA ARG A 296 2.97 -22.32 -14.70
C ARG A 296 2.36 -22.09 -13.31
N GLN A 297 3.17 -22.17 -12.25
CA GLN A 297 2.67 -21.95 -10.89
C GLN A 297 2.27 -20.50 -10.67
N SER A 298 3.03 -19.54 -11.18
CA SER A 298 2.69 -18.12 -11.12
C SER A 298 1.36 -17.81 -11.81
N LEU A 299 1.11 -18.42 -12.97
CA LEU A 299 -0.18 -18.32 -13.67
C LEU A 299 -1.32 -18.97 -12.88
N MET A 300 -1.06 -20.14 -12.27
CA MET A 300 -2.04 -20.84 -11.44
C MET A 300 -2.42 -20.00 -10.22
N LEU A 301 -1.45 -19.42 -9.52
CA LEU A 301 -1.70 -18.55 -8.36
C LEU A 301 -2.54 -17.32 -8.76
N SER A 302 -2.21 -16.66 -9.87
CA SER A 302 -2.99 -15.52 -10.37
C SER A 302 -4.41 -15.92 -10.73
N LYS A 303 -4.60 -17.05 -11.40
CA LYS A 303 -5.92 -17.59 -11.76
C LYS A 303 -6.74 -17.94 -10.52
N THR A 304 -6.15 -18.64 -9.55
CA THR A 304 -6.81 -18.99 -8.29
C THR A 304 -7.21 -17.76 -7.51
N LEU A 305 -6.36 -16.72 -7.46
CA LEU A 305 -6.73 -15.44 -6.84
C LEU A 305 -7.96 -14.83 -7.52
N ILE A 306 -8.03 -14.82 -8.86
CA ILE A 306 -9.16 -14.27 -9.61
C ILE A 306 -10.43 -15.12 -9.40
N GLU A 307 -10.33 -16.44 -9.36
CA GLU A 307 -11.46 -17.34 -9.09
C GLU A 307 -12.06 -17.11 -7.68
N MET A 308 -11.22 -16.88 -6.68
CA MET A 308 -11.65 -16.59 -5.31
C MET A 308 -12.10 -15.14 -5.12
N TYR A 309 -11.47 -14.21 -5.83
CA TYR A 309 -11.62 -12.77 -5.70
C TYR A 309 -11.65 -12.10 -7.08
N PRO A 310 -12.81 -12.11 -7.79
CA PRO A 310 -12.93 -11.66 -9.19
C PRO A 310 -12.52 -10.21 -9.46
N GLN A 311 -12.52 -9.36 -8.44
CA GLN A 311 -12.05 -7.97 -8.56
C GLN A 311 -10.57 -7.83 -8.93
N TYR A 312 -9.80 -8.91 -8.91
CA TYR A 312 -8.40 -8.93 -9.34
C TYR A 312 -8.20 -9.44 -10.77
N GLN A 313 -9.30 -9.52 -11.55
CA GLN A 313 -9.26 -9.81 -12.97
C GLN A 313 -8.57 -8.71 -13.79
#